data_8a4c8c95a88859929c4ffba9c680ef8d
#
_entry.id   8a4c8c95a88859929c4ffba9c680ef8d
#
_cell.length_a   1.000
_cell.length_b   1.000
_cell.length_c   1.000
_cell.angle_alpha   90.00
_cell.angle_beta   90.00
_cell.angle_gamma   90.00
#
_symmetry.space_group_name_H-M   'P 1'
#
loop_
_entity.id
_entity.type
_entity.pdbx_description
1 polymer ?
#
loop_
_entity_poly.entity_id
_entity_poly.type
_entity_poly.pdbx_seq_one_letter_code
_entity_poly.pdbx_strand_id
1 'polypeptide(L)'
;MRRNVSLFLTPTGLSCPDRVIPVSIGKGGITNRPKERDPTTPRGEHEIIGMLYRPDRMQKPRDWAMPILFNSYWSNDVKDPDYNLMVPFSNKYSRKKLRISAPLYDLIILTDWNWPAAVKGRG
;
A
#
# COMPACT_ATOMS: atom_id res chain seq x y z
N MET A 1 -15.54 -2.91 -23.00
CA MET A 1 -16.28 -2.53 -21.78
C MET A 1 -15.38 -2.78 -20.55
N ARG A 2 -15.09 -1.74 -19.81
CA ARG A 2 -14.34 -1.90 -18.57
C ARG A 2 -15.25 -2.46 -17.48
N ARG A 3 -14.86 -3.60 -16.91
CA ARG A 3 -15.50 -4.07 -15.68
C ARG A 3 -14.89 -3.33 -14.50
N ASN A 4 -15.70 -2.59 -13.79
CA ASN A 4 -15.30 -2.05 -12.49
C ASN A 4 -15.36 -3.18 -11.47
N VAL A 5 -14.18 -3.56 -10.96
CA VAL A 5 -14.07 -4.53 -9.88
C VAL A 5 -13.91 -3.77 -8.59
N SER A 6 -14.76 -4.07 -7.61
CA SER A 6 -14.70 -3.47 -6.29
C SER A 6 -14.34 -4.51 -5.25
N LEU A 7 -13.49 -4.11 -4.31
CA LEU A 7 -13.11 -4.89 -3.14
C LEU A 7 -13.73 -4.23 -1.91
N PHE A 8 -14.33 -5.05 -1.03
CA PHE A 8 -15.00 -4.55 0.17
C PHE A 8 -14.38 -5.20 1.42
N LEU A 9 -13.94 -4.38 2.34
CA LEU A 9 -13.53 -4.86 3.66
C LEU A 9 -14.78 -5.11 4.50
N THR A 10 -14.96 -6.35 4.95
CA THR A 10 -16.10 -6.80 5.76
C THR A 10 -15.60 -7.39 7.08
N PRO A 11 -16.49 -7.62 8.06
CA PRO A 11 -16.09 -8.27 9.31
C PRO A 11 -15.47 -9.67 9.14
N THR A 12 -15.74 -10.35 8.04
CA THR A 12 -15.25 -11.72 7.78
C THR A 12 -14.06 -11.76 6.82
N GLY A 13 -13.64 -10.62 6.27
CA GLY A 13 -12.50 -10.53 5.36
C GLY A 13 -12.71 -9.56 4.21
N LEU A 14 -11.82 -9.63 3.23
CA LEU A 14 -11.89 -8.81 2.02
C LEU A 14 -12.77 -9.53 0.99
N SER A 15 -13.93 -8.95 0.70
CA SER A 15 -14.86 -9.48 -0.29
C SER A 15 -14.38 -9.11 -1.70
N CYS A 16 -14.10 -10.13 -2.48
CA CYS A 16 -13.76 -10.03 -3.91
C CYS A 16 -14.96 -10.55 -4.73
N PRO A 17 -14.99 -10.32 -6.06
CA PRO A 17 -16.13 -10.75 -6.86
C PRO A 17 -16.47 -12.24 -6.77
N ASP A 18 -15.48 -13.10 -6.55
CA ASP A 18 -15.65 -14.56 -6.57
C ASP A 18 -15.35 -15.25 -5.23
N ARG A 19 -14.88 -14.51 -4.22
CA ARG A 19 -14.48 -15.09 -2.93
C ARG A 19 -14.37 -14.03 -1.83
N VAL A 20 -14.25 -14.51 -0.59
CA VAL A 20 -13.85 -13.70 0.57
C VAL A 20 -12.47 -14.18 1.01
N ILE A 21 -11.53 -13.25 1.13
CA ILE A 21 -10.15 -13.52 1.52
C ILE A 21 -9.96 -13.11 2.98
N PRO A 22 -9.49 -13.98 3.87
CA PRO A 22 -9.13 -13.59 5.23
C PRO A 22 -8.04 -12.53 5.21
N VAL A 23 -8.20 -11.47 6.00
CA VAL A 23 -7.24 -10.36 6.07
C VAL A 23 -7.04 -9.91 7.49
N SER A 24 -5.95 -9.19 7.72
CA SER A 24 -5.72 -8.42 8.94
C SER A 24 -5.88 -6.95 8.63
N ILE A 25 -6.40 -6.20 9.59
CA ILE A 25 -6.43 -4.74 9.55
C ILE A 25 -5.40 -4.19 10.53
N GLY A 26 -5.14 -2.89 10.48
CA GLY A 26 -4.27 -2.24 11.45
C GLY A 26 -4.70 -2.54 12.89
N LYS A 27 -3.75 -2.75 13.79
CA LYS A 27 -4.02 -3.14 15.19
C LYS A 27 -4.91 -2.13 15.93
N GLY A 28 -4.84 -0.86 15.56
CA GLY A 28 -5.68 0.21 16.09
C GLY A 28 -7.08 0.29 15.48
N GLY A 29 -7.41 -0.63 14.56
CA GLY A 29 -8.71 -0.69 13.90
C GLY A 29 -8.85 0.27 12.72
N ILE A 30 -10.10 0.43 12.26
CA ILE A 30 -10.45 1.32 11.16
C ILE A 30 -10.73 2.71 11.73
N THR A 31 -10.16 3.74 11.10
CA THR A 31 -10.32 5.12 11.58
C THR A 31 -10.57 6.11 10.44
N ASN A 32 -11.28 7.18 10.74
CA ASN A 32 -11.45 8.33 9.85
C ASN A 32 -10.26 9.30 9.90
N ARG A 33 -9.37 9.15 10.88
CA ARG A 33 -8.25 10.07 11.14
C ARG A 33 -6.94 9.30 11.31
N PRO A 34 -6.43 8.65 10.25
CA PRO A 34 -5.14 7.97 10.33
C PRO A 34 -4.02 8.97 10.60
N LYS A 35 -3.03 8.50 11.35
CA LYS A 35 -1.79 9.24 11.61
C LYS A 35 -0.61 8.36 11.21
N GLU A 36 0.48 8.98 10.78
CA GLU A 36 1.71 8.24 10.51
C GLU A 36 2.16 7.50 11.78
N ARG A 37 2.59 6.24 11.60
CA ARG A 37 3.01 5.32 12.67
C ARG A 37 1.90 4.78 13.57
N ASP A 38 0.68 5.28 13.47
CA ASP A 38 -0.45 4.62 14.11
C ASP A 38 -0.83 3.37 13.31
N PRO A 39 -0.92 2.20 13.94
CA PRO A 39 -1.23 0.96 13.22
C PRO A 39 -2.74 0.85 12.96
N THR A 40 -3.29 1.77 12.18
CA THR A 40 -4.70 1.84 11.83
C THR A 40 -4.92 1.68 10.34
N THR A 41 -6.16 1.37 9.97
CA THR A 41 -6.60 1.24 8.57
C THR A 41 -7.54 2.40 8.26
N PRO A 42 -7.29 3.18 7.21
CA PRO A 42 -8.16 4.29 6.82
C PRO A 42 -9.55 3.80 6.43
N ARG A 43 -10.58 4.46 6.95
CA ARG A 43 -11.96 4.23 6.54
C ARG A 43 -12.24 4.98 5.23
N GLY A 44 -13.10 4.44 4.43
CA GLY A 44 -13.65 5.10 3.27
C GLY A 44 -13.48 4.32 1.99
N GLU A 45 -13.83 4.95 0.90
CA GLU A 45 -13.74 4.41 -0.45
C GLU A 45 -12.52 5.01 -1.15
N HIS A 46 -11.69 4.13 -1.71
CA HIS A 46 -10.43 4.52 -2.35
C HIS A 46 -10.31 3.86 -3.70
N GLU A 47 -9.71 4.56 -4.66
CA GLU A 47 -9.38 3.99 -5.95
C GLU A 47 -8.04 3.27 -5.90
N ILE A 48 -7.95 2.17 -6.63
CA ILE A 48 -6.67 1.49 -6.87
C ILE A 48 -5.94 2.24 -7.97
N ILE A 49 -4.76 2.75 -7.65
CA ILE A 49 -3.98 3.59 -8.56
C ILE A 49 -2.71 2.92 -9.07
N GLY A 50 -2.32 1.79 -8.50
CA GLY A 50 -1.12 1.08 -8.91
C GLY A 50 -0.97 -0.26 -8.22
N MET A 51 0.05 -0.98 -8.65
CA MET A 51 0.40 -2.28 -8.09
C MET A 51 1.90 -2.46 -8.16
N LEU A 52 2.49 -2.96 -7.09
CA LEU A 52 3.90 -3.32 -7.01
C LEU A 52 4.02 -4.83 -6.78
N TYR A 53 5.00 -5.46 -7.37
CA TYR A 53 5.18 -6.91 -7.23
C TYR A 53 6.66 -7.30 -7.15
N ARG A 54 6.93 -8.44 -6.54
CA ARG A 54 8.27 -9.03 -6.47
C ARG A 54 8.52 -9.87 -7.72
N PRO A 55 9.34 -9.38 -8.68
CA PRO A 55 9.57 -10.12 -9.93
C PRO A 55 10.40 -11.40 -9.74
N ASP A 56 11.11 -11.51 -8.60
CA ASP A 56 11.85 -12.72 -8.24
C ASP A 56 10.97 -13.81 -7.61
N ARG A 57 9.72 -13.50 -7.26
CA ARG A 57 8.79 -14.42 -6.59
C ARG A 57 7.51 -14.71 -7.35
N MET A 58 7.13 -13.85 -8.27
CA MET A 58 5.90 -14.03 -9.03
C MET A 58 6.01 -13.42 -10.42
N GLN A 59 5.17 -13.90 -11.32
CA GLN A 59 5.03 -13.30 -12.63
C GLN A 59 4.30 -11.96 -12.53
N LYS A 60 4.54 -11.07 -13.49
CA LYS A 60 3.88 -9.78 -13.58
C LYS A 60 2.36 -9.98 -13.63
N PRO A 61 1.61 -9.55 -12.60
CA PRO A 61 0.17 -9.85 -12.51
C PRO A 61 -0.68 -9.02 -13.47
N ARG A 62 -0.22 -7.84 -13.84
CA ARG A 62 -0.87 -6.92 -14.78
C ARG A 62 0.18 -6.13 -15.55
N ASP A 63 -0.14 -5.69 -16.74
CA ASP A 63 0.81 -4.95 -17.60
C ASP A 63 1.28 -3.66 -16.95
N TRP A 64 0.42 -3.02 -16.18
CA TRP A 64 0.71 -1.77 -15.48
C TRP A 64 1.36 -1.95 -14.11
N ALA A 65 1.57 -3.18 -13.64
CA ALA A 65 2.24 -3.43 -12.37
C ALA A 65 3.74 -3.10 -12.49
N MET A 66 4.30 -2.51 -11.43
CA MET A 66 5.70 -2.12 -11.36
C MET A 66 6.50 -3.06 -10.46
N PRO A 67 7.74 -3.42 -10.81
CA PRO A 67 8.55 -4.31 -10.01
C PRO A 67 9.06 -3.62 -8.75
N ILE A 68 9.06 -4.38 -7.64
CA ILE A 68 9.79 -4.01 -6.42
C ILE A 68 11.25 -4.44 -6.63
N LEU A 69 12.12 -3.46 -6.74
CA LEU A 69 13.54 -3.66 -6.99
C LEU A 69 14.34 -3.59 -5.68
N PHE A 70 15.61 -3.89 -5.80
CA PHE A 70 16.56 -3.84 -4.70
C PHE A 70 16.56 -2.52 -3.94
N ASN A 71 16.36 -1.43 -4.67
CA ASN A 71 16.40 -0.06 -4.16
C ASN A 71 15.01 0.58 -4.06
N SER A 72 13.97 -0.24 -3.91
CA SER A 72 12.60 0.25 -3.73
C SER A 72 12.30 0.41 -2.25
N TYR A 73 12.05 1.65 -1.84
CA TYR A 73 11.68 2.04 -0.47
C TYR A 73 10.41 2.88 -0.50
N TRP A 74 9.78 3.00 0.63
CA TRP A 74 8.60 3.87 0.81
C TRP A 74 8.88 4.90 1.89
N SER A 75 8.72 6.17 1.58
CA SER A 75 8.96 7.22 2.56
C SER A 75 7.80 7.32 3.55
N ASN A 76 8.13 7.17 4.81
CA ASN A 76 7.22 7.37 5.95
C ASN A 76 7.69 8.52 6.86
N ASP A 77 8.65 9.32 6.40
CA ASP A 77 9.23 10.44 7.14
C ASP A 77 8.50 11.73 6.78
N VAL A 78 7.82 12.33 7.76
CA VAL A 78 7.08 13.58 7.56
C VAL A 78 7.96 14.76 7.13
N LYS A 79 9.27 14.66 7.31
CA LYS A 79 10.24 15.67 6.87
C LYS A 79 10.75 15.44 5.44
N ASP A 80 10.47 14.28 4.87
CA ASP A 80 10.92 13.95 3.53
C ASP A 80 10.06 14.69 2.49
N PRO A 81 10.69 15.41 1.53
CA PRO A 81 9.95 16.00 0.41
C PRO A 81 9.17 14.97 -0.42
N ASP A 82 9.65 13.72 -0.43
CA ASP A 82 9.03 12.59 -1.14
C ASP A 82 8.17 11.73 -0.23
N TYR A 83 7.66 12.29 0.87
CA TYR A 83 6.77 11.59 1.79
C TYR A 83 5.63 10.88 1.06
N ASN A 84 5.35 9.66 1.49
CA ASN A 84 4.28 8.80 0.94
C ASN A 84 4.47 8.41 -0.53
N LEU A 85 5.71 8.31 -0.98
CA LEU A 85 6.07 7.88 -2.33
C LEU A 85 7.07 6.71 -2.30
N MET A 86 7.12 5.95 -3.40
CA MET A 86 8.17 4.96 -3.61
C MET A 86 9.43 5.68 -4.09
N VAL A 87 10.52 5.49 -3.36
CA VAL A 87 11.77 6.23 -3.52
C VAL A 87 12.98 5.33 -3.28
N PRO A 88 14.20 5.74 -3.70
CA PRO A 88 15.42 5.03 -3.36
C PRO A 88 15.76 5.10 -1.87
N PHE A 89 16.75 4.32 -1.44
CA PHE A 89 17.32 4.43 -0.10
C PHE A 89 17.77 5.87 0.20
N SER A 90 17.63 6.27 1.46
CA SER A 90 18.13 7.55 1.95
C SER A 90 18.77 7.34 3.32
N ASN A 91 19.92 7.98 3.54
CA ASN A 91 20.55 8.07 4.87
C ASN A 91 20.05 9.31 5.64
N LYS A 92 19.28 10.18 5.01
CA LYS A 92 18.78 11.43 5.60
C LYS A 92 17.35 11.29 6.11
N TYR A 93 16.51 10.52 5.41
CA TYR A 93 15.10 10.35 5.73
C TYR A 93 14.77 8.91 6.07
N SER A 94 13.77 8.71 6.93
CA SER A 94 13.24 7.38 7.23
C SER A 94 12.45 6.86 6.03
N ARG A 95 12.91 5.78 5.44
CA ARG A 95 12.27 5.12 4.29
C ARG A 95 12.23 3.62 4.53
N LYS A 96 11.06 3.03 4.36
CA LYS A 96 10.83 1.62 4.61
C LYS A 96 11.22 0.79 3.40
N LYS A 97 12.08 -0.21 3.61
CA LYS A 97 12.47 -1.15 2.57
C LYS A 97 11.29 -2.01 2.17
N LEU A 98 10.98 -2.07 0.86
CA LEU A 98 9.88 -2.88 0.34
C LEU A 98 10.32 -4.30 -0.02
N ARG A 99 11.55 -4.48 -0.49
CA ARG A 99 12.07 -5.81 -0.82
C ARG A 99 12.67 -6.46 0.42
N ILE A 100 11.85 -7.24 1.12
CA ILE A 100 12.23 -7.94 2.36
C ILE A 100 12.10 -9.45 2.18
N SER A 101 12.76 -10.23 3.05
CA SER A 101 12.71 -11.70 2.99
C SER A 101 11.36 -12.26 3.40
N ALA A 102 10.67 -11.63 4.36
CA ALA A 102 9.32 -12.04 4.76
C ALA A 102 8.33 -11.85 3.60
N PRO A 103 7.29 -12.71 3.46
CA PRO A 103 6.33 -12.65 2.36
C PRO A 103 5.22 -11.61 2.58
N LEU A 104 5.56 -10.47 3.19
CA LEU A 104 4.59 -9.43 3.52
C LEU A 104 4.32 -8.47 2.36
N TYR A 105 5.33 -8.27 1.50
CA TYR A 105 5.25 -7.31 0.40
C TYR A 105 5.58 -7.94 -0.94
N ASP A 106 5.12 -9.17 -1.17
CA ASP A 106 5.28 -9.81 -2.48
C ASP A 106 4.41 -9.14 -3.54
N LEU A 107 3.25 -8.64 -3.11
CA LEU A 107 2.33 -7.87 -3.92
C LEU A 107 1.76 -6.72 -3.07
N ILE A 108 1.82 -5.50 -3.60
CA ILE A 108 1.28 -4.31 -2.95
C ILE A 108 0.30 -3.64 -3.90
N ILE A 109 -0.91 -3.40 -3.42
CA ILE A 109 -1.91 -2.62 -4.14
C ILE A 109 -1.87 -1.20 -3.59
N LEU A 110 -1.65 -0.22 -4.46
CA LEU A 110 -1.61 1.18 -4.11
C LEU A 110 -2.99 1.80 -4.27
N THR A 111 -3.40 2.56 -3.28
CA THR A 111 -4.67 3.29 -3.29
C THR A 111 -4.42 4.79 -3.34
N ASP A 112 -5.47 5.55 -3.62
CA ASP A 112 -5.40 7.02 -3.64
C ASP A 112 -5.53 7.66 -2.26
N TRP A 113 -5.47 6.88 -1.17
CA TRP A 113 -5.39 7.45 0.17
C TRP A 113 -4.16 8.34 0.29
N ASN A 114 -4.39 9.60 0.71
CA ASN A 114 -3.34 10.60 0.90
C ASN A 114 -2.43 10.77 -0.35
N TRP A 115 -3.04 10.78 -1.52
CA TRP A 115 -2.37 10.88 -2.82
C TRP A 115 -3.31 11.61 -3.81
N PRO A 116 -2.82 12.39 -4.79
CA PRO A 116 -1.41 12.63 -5.14
C PRO A 116 -0.72 13.68 -4.28
N ALA A 117 -1.46 14.64 -3.72
CA ALA A 117 -0.91 15.69 -2.87
C ALA A 117 -0.94 15.25 -1.41
N ALA A 118 0.10 14.56 -0.97
CA ALA A 118 0.14 13.99 0.38
C ALA A 118 0.12 15.07 1.46
N VAL A 119 -0.76 14.88 2.44
CA VAL A 119 -0.74 15.65 3.70
C VAL A 119 0.15 14.89 4.67
N LYS A 120 1.25 15.51 5.07
CA LYS A 120 2.24 14.87 5.95
C LYS A 120 1.63 14.48 7.29
N GLY A 121 1.92 13.26 7.74
CA GLY A 121 1.44 12.74 9.00
C GLY A 121 0.11 12.00 8.95
N ARG A 122 -0.51 11.88 7.77
CA ARG A 122 -1.79 11.14 7.60
C ARG A 122 -1.62 9.68 7.15
N GLY A 123 -0.40 9.23 6.98
CA GLY A 123 -0.13 7.86 6.54
C GLY A 123 -0.20 7.63 5.04
#